data_066dbc51974f3a1e175c74f3c1e70748
#
_entry.id   066dbc51974f3a1e175c74f3c1e70748
#
_cell.length_a   1.000
_cell.length_b   1.000
_cell.length_c   1.000
_cell.angle_alpha   90.00
_cell.angle_beta   90.00
_cell.angle_gamma   90.00
#
_symmetry.space_group_name_H-M   'P 1'
#
loop_
_entity.id
_entity.type
_entity.pdbx_description
1 polymer ?
#
loop_
_entity_poly.entity_id
_entity_poly.type
_entity_poly.pdbx_seq_one_letter_code
_entity_poly.pdbx_strand_id
1 'polypeptide(L)'
;MALSLSRTPAAEVAGRPTIMDEAAFRHLYRSTARPLRGYLMRSCGNLALADDLLQETYLRMLRSGFEGENDEHRKNYLYRIATNLLRDHFRRAKPETDDIPERDGSPGHAEAIHLRSDVGGAMAQLAPRDRQMLWLAYVEGASHQEIARTLGLRAASIRSMLFRARQRLATQLQARGLRPDLEGS
;
A
#
# COMPACT_ATOMS: atom_id res chain seq x y z
N MET A 1 47.94 13.06 -50.62
CA MET A 1 47.06 13.82 -49.71
C MET A 1 45.86 12.93 -49.37
N ALA A 2 45.88 12.29 -48.22
CA ALA A 2 44.84 11.39 -47.75
C ALA A 2 43.98 12.16 -46.70
N LEU A 3 42.71 12.39 -47.01
CA LEU A 3 41.76 12.98 -46.11
C LEU A 3 41.25 11.92 -45.12
N SER A 4 41.68 12.06 -43.88
CA SER A 4 41.22 11.25 -42.78
C SER A 4 39.80 11.72 -42.36
N LEU A 5 38.79 10.88 -42.61
CA LEU A 5 37.44 11.07 -42.14
C LEU A 5 37.36 10.58 -40.70
N SER A 6 37.40 11.52 -39.73
CA SER A 6 37.14 11.27 -38.33
C SER A 6 35.66 10.88 -38.16
N ARG A 7 35.45 9.61 -37.83
CA ARG A 7 34.13 9.12 -37.35
C ARG A 7 33.87 9.69 -35.95
N THR A 8 32.94 10.59 -35.87
CA THR A 8 32.35 11.01 -34.60
C THR A 8 31.65 9.82 -33.96
N PRO A 9 31.92 9.46 -32.71
CA PRO A 9 31.15 8.43 -32.02
C PRO A 9 29.70 8.92 -31.84
N ALA A 10 28.78 8.08 -32.24
CA ALA A 10 27.36 8.29 -32.08
C ALA A 10 27.03 8.62 -30.60
N ALA A 11 26.33 9.72 -30.39
CA ALA A 11 25.82 10.11 -29.10
C ALA A 11 25.04 8.95 -28.48
N GLU A 12 25.51 8.56 -27.32
CA GLU A 12 24.91 7.60 -26.41
C GLU A 12 23.47 8.04 -26.16
N VAL A 13 22.54 7.25 -26.66
CA VAL A 13 21.09 7.46 -26.49
C VAL A 13 20.83 7.29 -25.00
N ALA A 14 20.66 8.41 -24.31
CA ALA A 14 20.22 8.48 -22.90
C ALA A 14 19.06 7.52 -22.67
N GLY A 15 19.21 6.70 -21.63
CA GLY A 15 18.46 5.50 -21.36
C GLY A 15 16.96 5.62 -21.55
N ARG A 16 16.42 4.76 -22.40
CA ARG A 16 15.01 4.38 -22.34
C ARG A 16 14.77 3.86 -20.92
N PRO A 17 13.67 4.24 -20.26
CA PRO A 17 13.30 3.62 -18.99
C PRO A 17 13.26 2.11 -19.25
N THR A 18 14.07 1.36 -18.55
CA THR A 18 14.09 -0.09 -18.66
C THR A 18 12.72 -0.57 -18.21
N ILE A 19 11.90 -0.98 -19.14
CA ILE A 19 10.57 -1.54 -18.83
C ILE A 19 10.85 -2.88 -18.17
N MET A 20 10.26 -3.09 -16.98
CA MET A 20 10.34 -4.37 -16.29
C MET A 20 10.03 -5.50 -17.28
N ASP A 21 10.92 -6.51 -17.34
CA ASP A 21 10.72 -7.71 -18.16
C ASP A 21 9.37 -8.37 -17.83
N GLU A 22 8.71 -8.90 -18.86
CA GLU A 22 7.39 -9.54 -18.75
C GLU A 22 7.38 -10.68 -17.73
N ALA A 23 8.44 -11.47 -17.64
CA ALA A 23 8.53 -12.58 -16.70
C ALA A 23 8.62 -12.07 -15.25
N ALA A 24 9.44 -11.04 -15.00
CA ALA A 24 9.56 -10.37 -13.71
C ALA A 24 8.24 -9.71 -13.30
N PHE A 25 7.55 -9.04 -14.23
CA PHE A 25 6.23 -8.46 -13.98
C PHE A 25 5.19 -9.54 -13.64
N ARG A 26 5.15 -10.63 -14.39
CA ARG A 26 4.21 -11.74 -14.15
C ARG A 26 4.45 -12.38 -12.79
N HIS A 27 5.71 -12.52 -12.38
CA HIS A 27 6.09 -13.02 -11.06
C HIS A 27 5.59 -12.08 -9.95
N LEU A 28 5.92 -10.79 -10.05
CA LEU A 28 5.47 -9.75 -9.11
C LEU A 28 3.95 -9.70 -9.02
N TYR A 29 3.25 -9.69 -10.15
CA TYR A 29 1.79 -9.66 -10.18
C TYR A 29 1.17 -10.87 -9.47
N ARG A 30 1.64 -12.08 -9.75
CA ARG A 30 1.13 -13.32 -9.12
C ARG A 30 1.31 -13.33 -7.61
N SER A 31 2.43 -12.82 -7.12
CA SER A 31 2.74 -12.80 -5.68
C SER A 31 2.03 -11.66 -4.93
N THR A 32 1.74 -10.54 -5.60
CA THR A 32 1.27 -9.32 -4.91
C THR A 32 -0.17 -8.93 -5.21
N ALA A 33 -0.80 -9.38 -6.32
CA ALA A 33 -2.11 -8.89 -6.72
C ALA A 33 -3.21 -9.16 -5.68
N ARG A 34 -3.29 -10.37 -5.16
CA ARG A 34 -4.30 -10.74 -4.16
C ARG A 34 -4.12 -10.00 -2.83
N PRO A 35 -2.94 -9.99 -2.20
CA PRO A 35 -2.74 -9.26 -0.95
C PRO A 35 -2.88 -7.74 -1.13
N LEU A 36 -2.36 -7.16 -2.22
CA LEU A 36 -2.50 -5.74 -2.50
C LEU A 36 -3.95 -5.31 -2.72
N ARG A 37 -4.75 -6.12 -3.44
CA ARG A 37 -6.20 -5.90 -3.56
C ARG A 37 -6.88 -5.92 -2.19
N GLY A 38 -6.51 -6.87 -1.32
CA GLY A 38 -6.99 -6.95 0.05
C GLY A 38 -6.63 -5.71 0.88
N TYR A 39 -5.41 -5.21 0.73
CA TYR A 39 -4.94 -3.96 1.34
C TYR A 39 -5.77 -2.75 0.91
N LEU A 40 -5.93 -2.57 -0.40
CA LEU A 40 -6.69 -1.46 -0.99
C LEU A 40 -8.15 -1.51 -0.53
N MET A 41 -8.78 -2.69 -0.64
CA MET A 41 -10.17 -2.90 -0.24
C MET A 41 -10.40 -2.55 1.23
N ARG A 42 -9.54 -3.01 2.14
CA ARG A 42 -9.65 -2.68 3.57
C ARG A 42 -9.35 -1.22 3.87
N SER A 43 -8.54 -0.58 3.04
CA SER A 43 -8.21 0.84 3.21
C SER A 43 -9.33 1.76 2.76
N CYS A 44 -10.00 1.48 1.63
CA CYS A 44 -11.02 2.35 1.06
C CYS A 44 -12.47 1.89 1.32
N GLY A 45 -12.69 0.62 1.67
CA GLY A 45 -14.03 0.08 1.90
C GLY A 45 -14.91 -0.03 0.64
N ASN A 46 -14.37 0.16 -0.55
CA ASN A 46 -15.08 0.15 -1.82
C ASN A 46 -14.38 -0.78 -2.82
N LEU A 47 -15.09 -1.81 -3.29
CA LEU A 47 -14.51 -2.83 -4.17
C LEU A 47 -14.11 -2.28 -5.53
N ALA A 48 -14.99 -1.50 -6.16
CA ALA A 48 -14.71 -0.93 -7.48
C ALA A 48 -13.51 0.01 -7.43
N LEU A 49 -13.46 0.89 -6.43
CA LEU A 49 -12.31 1.76 -6.20
C LEU A 49 -11.03 0.97 -5.93
N ALA A 50 -11.10 -0.11 -5.14
CA ALA A 50 -9.93 -0.95 -4.88
C ALA A 50 -9.39 -1.60 -6.16
N ASP A 51 -10.26 -2.04 -7.06
CA ASP A 51 -9.88 -2.62 -8.35
C ASP A 51 -9.28 -1.57 -9.29
N ASP A 52 -9.83 -0.36 -9.35
CA ASP A 52 -9.28 0.76 -10.11
C ASP A 52 -7.89 1.18 -9.60
N LEU A 53 -7.75 1.31 -8.28
CA LEU A 53 -6.46 1.65 -7.64
C LEU A 53 -5.42 0.54 -7.82
N LEU A 54 -5.83 -0.73 -7.83
CA LEU A 54 -4.96 -1.85 -8.12
C LEU A 54 -4.38 -1.75 -9.52
N GLN A 55 -5.22 -1.54 -10.53
CA GLN A 55 -4.80 -1.38 -11.91
C GLN A 55 -3.85 -0.19 -12.08
N GLU A 56 -4.23 0.98 -11.54
CA GLU A 56 -3.40 2.19 -11.61
C GLU A 56 -2.05 2.01 -10.89
N THR A 57 -2.03 1.24 -9.80
CA THR A 57 -0.78 0.90 -9.07
C THR A 57 0.19 0.15 -9.97
N TYR A 58 -0.27 -0.88 -10.68
CA TYR A 58 0.59 -1.65 -11.59
C TYR A 58 1.01 -0.84 -12.82
N LEU A 59 0.11 -0.03 -13.36
CA LEU A 59 0.43 0.87 -14.48
C LEU A 59 1.53 1.86 -14.09
N ARG A 60 1.46 2.46 -12.89
CA ARG A 60 2.51 3.36 -12.39
C ARG A 60 3.81 2.62 -12.11
N MET A 61 3.74 1.41 -11.58
CA MET A 61 4.93 0.57 -11.38
C MET A 61 5.65 0.33 -12.71
N LEU A 62 4.94 -0.07 -13.76
CA LEU A 62 5.50 -0.31 -15.08
C LEU A 62 6.10 0.96 -15.71
N ARG A 63 5.42 2.11 -15.55
CA ARG A 63 5.88 3.40 -16.09
C ARG A 63 7.05 4.01 -15.32
N SER A 64 7.25 3.61 -14.07
CA SER A 64 8.27 4.21 -13.21
C SER A 64 9.69 3.82 -13.58
N GLY A 65 9.88 2.74 -14.35
CA GLY A 65 11.20 2.16 -14.61
C GLY A 65 11.93 1.65 -13.37
N PHE A 66 11.19 1.47 -12.25
CA PHE A 66 11.79 1.01 -11.00
C PHE A 66 12.15 -0.47 -11.08
N GLU A 67 13.41 -0.79 -11.11
CA GLU A 67 13.89 -2.17 -11.21
C GLU A 67 13.88 -2.89 -9.85
N GLY A 68 14.17 -2.19 -8.76
CA GLY A 68 14.30 -2.75 -7.42
C GLY A 68 15.41 -3.81 -7.34
N GLU A 69 16.15 -3.85 -6.27
CA GLU A 69 17.27 -4.82 -6.10
C GLU A 69 16.75 -6.26 -5.94
N ASN A 70 15.54 -6.42 -5.41
CA ASN A 70 14.90 -7.72 -5.16
C ASN A 70 13.37 -7.58 -5.15
N ASP A 71 12.67 -8.71 -5.03
CA ASP A 71 11.21 -8.77 -5.03
C ASP A 71 10.58 -8.02 -3.83
N GLU A 72 11.26 -7.99 -2.70
CA GLU A 72 10.80 -7.26 -1.52
C GLU A 72 10.85 -5.75 -1.75
N HIS A 73 11.93 -5.23 -2.35
CA HIS A 73 12.01 -3.82 -2.75
C HIS A 73 10.93 -3.45 -3.76
N ARG A 74 10.66 -4.32 -4.75
CA ARG A 74 9.59 -4.12 -5.74
C ARG A 74 8.22 -4.10 -5.07
N LYS A 75 7.97 -5.05 -4.17
CA LYS A 75 6.74 -5.14 -3.37
C LYS A 75 6.54 -3.87 -2.51
N ASN A 76 7.56 -3.45 -1.76
CA ASN A 76 7.50 -2.25 -0.92
C ASN A 76 7.23 -0.98 -1.74
N TYR A 77 7.84 -0.87 -2.92
CA TYR A 77 7.58 0.23 -3.84
C TYR A 77 6.14 0.22 -4.36
N LEU A 78 5.61 -0.96 -4.70
CA LEU A 78 4.23 -1.16 -5.13
C LEU A 78 3.23 -0.71 -4.05
N TYR A 79 3.42 -1.11 -2.78
CA TYR A 79 2.59 -0.67 -1.66
C TYR A 79 2.68 0.85 -1.42
N ARG A 80 3.84 1.45 -1.65
CA ARG A 80 4.01 2.91 -1.58
C ARG A 80 3.20 3.63 -2.66
N ILE A 81 3.21 3.13 -3.90
CA ILE A 81 2.38 3.67 -4.98
C ILE A 81 0.89 3.58 -4.58
N ALA A 82 0.44 2.42 -4.16
CA ALA A 82 -0.95 2.18 -3.76
C ALA A 82 -1.40 3.10 -2.62
N THR A 83 -0.56 3.27 -1.60
CA THR A 83 -0.83 4.17 -0.47
C THR A 83 -0.93 5.63 -0.90
N ASN A 84 -0.07 6.08 -1.81
CA ASN A 84 -0.12 7.43 -2.34
C ASN A 84 -1.40 7.65 -3.16
N LEU A 85 -1.79 6.68 -3.99
CA LEU A 85 -3.04 6.74 -4.75
C LEU A 85 -4.27 6.83 -3.83
N LEU A 86 -4.33 6.03 -2.77
CA LEU A 86 -5.37 6.11 -1.75
C LEU A 86 -5.43 7.49 -1.11
N ARG A 87 -4.27 8.03 -0.70
CA ARG A 87 -4.17 9.35 -0.08
C ARG A 87 -4.66 10.45 -1.03
N ASP A 88 -4.24 10.39 -2.28
CA ASP A 88 -4.64 11.35 -3.32
C ASP A 88 -6.14 11.27 -3.59
N HIS A 89 -6.71 10.06 -3.64
CA HIS A 89 -8.14 9.87 -3.80
C HIS A 89 -8.92 10.53 -2.66
N PHE A 90 -8.57 10.24 -1.41
CA PHE A 90 -9.26 10.81 -0.24
C PHE A 90 -9.06 12.31 -0.11
N ARG A 91 -7.90 12.85 -0.51
CA ARG A 91 -7.66 14.30 -0.53
C ARG A 91 -8.56 15.01 -1.55
N ARG A 92 -8.77 14.43 -2.73
CA ARG A 92 -9.66 14.99 -3.76
C ARG A 92 -11.14 14.89 -3.40
N ALA A 93 -11.51 13.86 -2.66
CA ALA A 93 -12.89 13.65 -2.19
C ALA A 93 -13.31 14.60 -1.05
N LYS A 94 -12.37 15.36 -0.47
CA LYS A 94 -12.61 16.37 0.55
C LYS A 94 -12.43 17.76 -0.03
N PRO A 95 -13.44 18.65 0.04
CA PRO A 95 -13.22 20.08 -0.12
C PRO A 95 -12.42 20.58 1.09
N GLU A 96 -11.31 21.27 0.81
CA GLU A 96 -10.48 22.11 1.65
C GLU A 96 -10.78 22.12 3.17
N THR A 97 -10.13 21.24 3.91
CA THR A 97 -9.79 21.48 5.30
C THR A 97 -8.46 20.78 5.59
N ASP A 98 -7.49 21.56 6.03
CA ASP A 98 -6.06 21.25 6.17
C ASP A 98 -5.72 20.31 7.34
N ASP A 99 -6.69 19.67 7.93
CA ASP A 99 -6.52 18.66 8.95
C ASP A 99 -7.01 17.31 8.42
N ILE A 100 -6.15 16.29 8.50
CA ILE A 100 -6.54 14.91 8.34
C ILE A 100 -7.41 14.57 9.56
N PRO A 101 -8.73 14.67 9.49
CA PRO A 101 -9.53 14.30 10.65
C PRO A 101 -9.36 12.80 10.86
N GLU A 102 -9.03 12.43 12.08
CA GLU A 102 -9.43 11.14 12.63
C GLU A 102 -10.97 11.08 12.57
N ARG A 103 -11.52 10.84 11.40
CA ARG A 103 -12.95 10.64 11.27
C ARG A 103 -13.24 9.17 11.07
N ASP A 104 -14.09 8.67 11.96
CA ASP A 104 -14.88 7.47 11.82
C ASP A 104 -15.36 7.33 10.37
N GLY A 105 -14.76 6.36 9.67
CA GLY A 105 -15.22 5.99 8.35
C GLY A 105 -16.62 5.41 8.47
N SER A 106 -17.62 6.20 8.11
CA SER A 106 -18.94 5.64 7.82
C SER A 106 -18.77 4.52 6.80
N PRO A 107 -19.33 3.34 7.06
CA PRO A 107 -19.23 2.21 6.17
C PRO A 107 -20.01 2.49 4.90
N GLY A 108 -19.29 2.79 3.82
CA GLY A 108 -19.88 2.78 2.49
C GLY A 108 -20.19 1.35 2.06
N HIS A 109 -21.15 1.17 1.22
CA HIS A 109 -21.80 -0.04 0.68
C HIS A 109 -20.95 -1.30 0.36
N ALA A 110 -19.64 -1.29 0.60
CA ALA A 110 -18.74 -2.43 0.47
C ALA A 110 -18.79 -3.41 1.65
N GLU A 111 -19.60 -3.12 2.62
CA GLU A 111 -19.78 -3.82 3.89
C GLU A 111 -20.24 -5.28 3.74
N ALA A 112 -20.91 -5.62 2.66
CA ALA A 112 -21.61 -6.89 2.55
C ALA A 112 -20.69 -8.11 2.29
N ILE A 113 -19.48 -7.95 1.78
CA ILE A 113 -18.60 -9.07 1.40
C ILE A 113 -17.52 -9.37 2.45
N HIS A 114 -17.10 -8.39 3.24
CA HIS A 114 -16.05 -8.56 4.24
C HIS A 114 -16.52 -8.64 5.69
N LEU A 115 -17.77 -8.33 5.96
CA LEU A 115 -18.42 -8.45 7.28
C LEU A 115 -18.66 -9.91 7.74
N ARG A 116 -18.29 -10.89 6.93
CA ARG A 116 -18.46 -12.31 7.28
C ARG A 116 -17.42 -12.84 8.28
N SER A 117 -16.36 -12.09 8.58
CA SER A 117 -15.50 -12.42 9.71
C SER A 117 -15.55 -11.29 10.73
N ASP A 118 -15.67 -11.66 12.00
CA ASP A 118 -15.70 -10.72 13.13
C ASP A 118 -14.47 -9.79 13.13
N VAL A 119 -13.31 -10.32 12.70
CA VAL A 119 -12.07 -9.55 12.54
C VAL A 119 -12.19 -8.53 11.41
N GLY A 120 -12.83 -8.89 10.29
CA GLY A 120 -13.04 -7.96 9.16
C GLY A 120 -13.92 -6.77 9.58
N GLY A 121 -15.00 -7.05 10.32
CA GLY A 121 -15.88 -6.02 10.87
C GLY A 121 -15.20 -5.14 11.94
N ALA A 122 -14.37 -5.72 12.81
CA ALA A 122 -13.59 -4.95 13.78
C ALA A 122 -12.55 -4.06 13.10
N MET A 123 -11.87 -4.57 12.09
CA MET A 123 -10.92 -3.79 11.28
C MET A 123 -11.60 -2.62 10.55
N ALA A 124 -12.84 -2.79 10.07
CA ALA A 124 -13.58 -1.74 9.37
C ALA A 124 -13.87 -0.52 10.25
N GLN A 125 -13.95 -0.70 11.57
CA GLN A 125 -14.16 0.38 12.55
C GLN A 125 -12.88 1.17 12.89
N LEU A 126 -11.72 0.71 12.45
CA LEU A 126 -10.47 1.42 12.69
C LEU A 126 -10.29 2.56 11.69
N ALA A 127 -9.53 3.58 12.10
CA ALA A 127 -9.08 4.62 11.18
C ALA A 127 -8.29 4.01 10.01
N PRO A 128 -8.39 4.54 8.78
CA PRO A 128 -7.70 3.98 7.60
C PRO A 128 -6.20 3.77 7.82
N ARG A 129 -5.53 4.70 8.50
CA ARG A 129 -4.10 4.59 8.82
C ARG A 129 -3.78 3.40 9.74
N ASP A 130 -4.61 3.13 10.74
CA ASP A 130 -4.43 1.99 11.66
C ASP A 130 -4.61 0.67 10.90
N ARG A 131 -5.61 0.57 10.04
CA ARG A 131 -5.84 -0.59 9.16
C ARG A 131 -4.64 -0.86 8.25
N GLN A 132 -4.10 0.19 7.62
CA GLN A 132 -2.93 0.10 6.75
C GLN A 132 -1.69 -0.37 7.52
N MET A 133 -1.43 0.21 8.70
CA MET A 133 -0.30 -0.21 9.54
C MET A 133 -0.41 -1.66 9.98
N LEU A 134 -1.57 -2.08 10.47
CA LEU A 134 -1.81 -3.46 10.90
C LEU A 134 -1.66 -4.44 9.73
N TRP A 135 -2.18 -4.08 8.55
CA TRP A 135 -2.01 -4.92 7.37
C TRP A 135 -0.54 -5.08 6.99
N LEU A 136 0.18 -3.97 6.86
CA LEU A 136 1.60 -4.00 6.49
C LEU A 136 2.44 -4.81 7.51
N ALA A 137 2.17 -4.64 8.81
CA ALA A 137 2.92 -5.34 9.85
C ALA A 137 2.61 -6.84 9.92
N TYR A 138 1.34 -7.24 9.84
CA TYR A 138 0.92 -8.60 10.19
C TYR A 138 0.54 -9.48 9.00
N VAL A 139 0.19 -8.89 7.87
CA VAL A 139 -0.11 -9.63 6.64
C VAL A 139 1.10 -9.65 5.71
N GLU A 140 1.76 -8.50 5.57
CA GLU A 140 2.91 -8.35 4.67
C GLU A 140 4.25 -8.60 5.37
N GLY A 141 4.29 -8.65 6.69
CA GLY A 141 5.52 -8.84 7.45
C GLY A 141 6.52 -7.69 7.35
N ALA A 142 6.04 -6.48 6.99
CA ALA A 142 6.89 -5.33 6.77
C ALA A 142 7.55 -4.85 8.07
N SER A 143 8.83 -4.51 8.00
CA SER A 143 9.57 -3.90 9.09
C SER A 143 9.06 -2.49 9.43
N HIS A 144 9.36 -1.99 10.62
CA HIS A 144 8.98 -0.63 11.00
C HIS A 144 9.51 0.45 10.05
N GLN A 145 10.70 0.24 9.47
CA GLN A 145 11.26 1.16 8.50
C GLN A 145 10.49 1.16 7.18
N GLU A 146 10.06 -0.01 6.72
CA GLU A 146 9.28 -0.17 5.49
C GLU A 146 7.88 0.41 5.65
N ILE A 147 7.22 0.14 6.78
CA ILE A 147 5.93 0.75 7.14
C ILE A 147 6.05 2.27 7.14
N ALA A 148 7.10 2.81 7.78
CA ALA A 148 7.35 4.24 7.84
C ALA A 148 7.51 4.86 6.44
N ARG A 149 8.33 4.22 5.58
CA ARG A 149 8.54 4.65 4.19
C ARG A 149 7.25 4.59 3.36
N THR A 150 6.48 3.51 3.51
CA THR A 150 5.22 3.29 2.78
C THR A 150 4.16 4.32 3.17
N LEU A 151 4.01 4.60 4.47
CA LEU A 151 2.97 5.49 4.99
C LEU A 151 3.43 6.96 5.10
N GLY A 152 4.70 7.27 4.80
CA GLY A 152 5.25 8.62 4.96
C GLY A 152 5.32 9.06 6.43
N LEU A 153 5.71 8.15 7.34
CA LEU A 153 5.78 8.36 8.78
C LEU A 153 7.23 8.28 9.29
N ARG A 154 7.45 8.69 10.54
CA ARG A 154 8.74 8.53 11.21
C ARG A 154 8.89 7.09 11.74
N ALA A 155 9.99 6.41 11.43
CA ALA A 155 10.22 5.03 11.86
C ALA A 155 10.15 4.88 13.39
N ALA A 156 10.68 5.85 14.14
CA ALA A 156 10.63 5.87 15.61
C ALA A 156 9.19 5.85 16.17
N SER A 157 8.21 6.37 15.42
CA SER A 157 6.81 6.43 15.86
C SER A 157 6.02 5.13 15.58
N ILE A 158 6.49 4.28 14.67
CA ILE A 158 5.73 3.11 14.20
C ILE A 158 5.40 2.15 15.34
N ARG A 159 6.37 1.86 16.22
CA ARG A 159 6.15 0.94 17.36
C ARG A 159 4.98 1.40 18.25
N SER A 160 4.97 2.67 18.65
CA SER A 160 3.92 3.22 19.51
C SER A 160 2.57 3.32 18.79
N MET A 161 2.59 3.62 17.49
CA MET A 161 1.38 3.69 16.67
C MET A 161 0.78 2.29 16.47
N LEU A 162 1.59 1.26 16.16
CA LEU A 162 1.14 -0.12 16.06
C LEU A 162 0.57 -0.63 17.39
N PHE A 163 1.20 -0.29 18.51
CA PHE A 163 0.67 -0.63 19.83
C PHE A 163 -0.75 -0.07 20.01
N ARG A 164 -0.94 1.23 19.74
CA ARG A 164 -2.27 1.86 19.85
C ARG A 164 -3.28 1.27 18.86
N ALA A 165 -2.87 0.99 17.63
CA ALA A 165 -3.75 0.36 16.63
C ALA A 165 -4.22 -1.03 17.07
N ARG A 166 -3.32 -1.84 17.68
CA ARG A 166 -3.69 -3.14 18.27
C ARG A 166 -4.69 -3.00 19.40
N GLN A 167 -4.47 -2.03 20.30
CA GLN A 167 -5.41 -1.78 21.42
C GLN A 167 -6.81 -1.41 20.90
N ARG A 168 -6.87 -0.52 19.90
CA ARG A 168 -8.15 -0.17 19.27
C ARG A 168 -8.82 -1.39 18.62
N LEU A 169 -8.06 -2.22 17.92
CA LEU A 169 -8.59 -3.46 17.33
C LEU A 169 -9.10 -4.41 18.42
N ALA A 170 -8.35 -4.60 19.49
CA ALA A 170 -8.77 -5.44 20.61
C ALA A 170 -10.09 -4.97 21.24
N THR A 171 -10.24 -3.65 21.43
CA THR A 171 -11.50 -3.05 21.91
C THR A 171 -12.67 -3.35 20.98
N GLN A 172 -12.45 -3.24 19.65
CA GLN A 172 -13.50 -3.54 18.67
C GLN A 172 -13.87 -5.03 18.63
N LEU A 173 -12.88 -5.93 18.83
CA LEU A 173 -13.13 -7.36 18.92
C LEU A 173 -13.90 -7.73 20.18
N GLN A 174 -13.54 -7.14 21.33
CA GLN A 174 -14.24 -7.35 22.60
C GLN A 174 -15.70 -6.87 22.52
N ALA A 175 -15.96 -5.73 21.88
CA ALA A 175 -17.31 -5.22 21.67
C ALA A 175 -18.18 -6.16 20.81
N ARG A 176 -17.56 -7.07 20.05
CA ARG A 176 -18.20 -8.09 19.23
C ARG A 176 -18.26 -9.47 19.93
N GLY A 177 -17.89 -9.54 21.20
CA GLY A 177 -17.89 -10.79 21.97
C GLY A 177 -16.67 -11.69 21.72
N LEU A 178 -15.70 -11.21 20.94
CA LEU A 178 -14.43 -11.92 20.71
C LEU A 178 -13.42 -11.45 21.76
N ARG A 179 -12.91 -12.39 22.55
CA ARG A 179 -11.77 -12.11 23.46
C ARG A 179 -10.49 -12.42 22.68
N PRO A 180 -9.71 -11.42 22.26
CA PRO A 180 -8.35 -11.68 21.84
C PRO A 180 -7.56 -12.06 23.10
N ASP A 181 -6.99 -13.24 23.12
CA ASP A 181 -6.01 -13.62 24.16
C ASP A 181 -4.77 -12.74 23.95
N LEU A 182 -4.70 -11.63 24.69
CA LEU A 182 -3.56 -10.70 24.67
C LEU A 182 -2.41 -11.22 25.56
N GLU A 183 -2.50 -12.46 26.05
CA GLU A 183 -1.42 -13.14 26.78
C GLU A 183 -0.49 -13.84 25.78
N GLY A 184 0.55 -13.11 25.37
CA GLY A 184 1.56 -13.64 24.47
C GLY A 184 2.65 -12.64 24.17
N SER A 185 3.56 -12.44 25.15
CA SER A 185 4.98 -11.97 25.06
C SER A 185 5.25 -10.65 24.36
#